data_192597cc8bb5ba9db09dd5b82bf9dc32
#
_entry.id   192597cc8bb5ba9db09dd5b82bf9dc32
#
_cell.length_a   1.000
_cell.length_b   1.000
_cell.length_c   1.000
_cell.angle_alpha   90.00
_cell.angle_beta   90.00
_cell.angle_gamma   90.00
#
_symmetry.space_group_name_H-M   'P 1'
#
loop_
_entity.id
_entity.type
_entity.pdbx_description
1 polymer ?
#
loop_
_entity_poly.entity_id
_entity_poly.type
_entity_poly.pdbx_seq_one_letter_code
_entity_poly.pdbx_strand_id
1 'polypeptide(L)'
;LDWHGGRENYAADKSKVFHNAKRAIVYNAQDAKVSELAAEAQTAEGCRKVGFTLEAPQAGQIGIEDGWIVDRSGVAGGAVGESVRLAAITDFTHLAEPDGSLYPHLVADALTALALVLGLGADRDTALKALTSFKPGGHRIETVAEAAVEGGSVRFVDDSKATNGHAARASLSSFPAKSVIWIAGGLAKGSRFEDLVKDQAHTIKAAVIIGKDQQPMIEAFASQAPDIPVTIIDPEDNDTVMDRAVEACGTYTAAGDIVLMAPACASMDQFKSYADRGNRFAAAAKTWSEVHGLH
;
A
#
# COMPACT_ATOMS: atom_id res chain seq x y z
N LEU A 1 -5.65 -15.74 -10.37
CA LEU A 1 -7.00 -16.36 -10.42
C LEU A 1 -7.04 -17.51 -11.40
N ASP A 2 -6.39 -17.42 -12.55
CA ASP A 2 -6.41 -18.45 -13.61
C ASP A 2 -5.83 -19.78 -13.12
N TRP A 3 -4.74 -19.76 -12.36
CA TRP A 3 -4.15 -20.95 -11.74
C TRP A 3 -5.13 -21.70 -10.81
N HIS A 4 -5.98 -20.96 -10.07
CA HIS A 4 -6.90 -21.54 -9.09
C HIS A 4 -8.26 -21.90 -9.68
N GLY A 5 -8.55 -21.52 -10.93
CA GLY A 5 -9.84 -21.76 -11.56
C GLY A 5 -10.99 -20.91 -10.99
N GLY A 6 -10.65 -19.72 -10.44
CA GLY A 6 -11.63 -18.75 -9.98
C GLY A 6 -11.40 -18.21 -8.58
N ARG A 7 -12.23 -17.23 -8.19
CA ARG A 7 -12.10 -16.49 -6.91
C ARG A 7 -12.35 -17.36 -5.68
N GLU A 8 -13.33 -18.24 -5.74
CA GLU A 8 -13.69 -19.13 -4.61
C GLU A 8 -12.57 -20.12 -4.33
N ASN A 9 -12.05 -20.77 -5.37
CA ASN A 9 -10.91 -21.67 -5.24
C ASN A 9 -9.65 -20.95 -4.73
N TYR A 10 -9.41 -19.73 -5.19
CA TYR A 10 -8.33 -18.89 -4.67
C TYR A 10 -8.49 -18.64 -3.17
N ALA A 11 -9.69 -18.27 -2.71
CA ALA A 11 -9.98 -18.03 -1.31
C ALA A 11 -9.81 -19.31 -0.48
N ALA A 12 -10.31 -20.45 -0.97
CA ALA A 12 -10.17 -21.75 -0.33
C ALA A 12 -8.70 -22.19 -0.23
N ASP A 13 -7.88 -21.95 -1.27
CA ASP A 13 -6.44 -22.25 -1.22
C ASP A 13 -5.71 -21.34 -0.24
N LYS A 14 -6.05 -20.06 -0.17
CA LYS A 14 -5.46 -19.12 0.78
C LYS A 14 -5.83 -19.46 2.22
N SER A 15 -7.06 -19.92 2.49
CA SER A 15 -7.49 -20.27 3.83
C SER A 15 -6.75 -21.46 4.44
N LYS A 16 -6.09 -22.28 3.62
CA LYS A 16 -5.23 -23.38 4.09
C LYS A 16 -4.13 -22.95 5.04
N VAL A 17 -3.70 -21.67 4.98
CA VAL A 17 -2.73 -21.11 5.93
C VAL A 17 -3.21 -21.15 7.39
N PHE A 18 -4.52 -21.13 7.59
CA PHE A 18 -5.13 -21.19 8.92
C PHE A 18 -5.25 -22.61 9.47
N HIS A 19 -5.23 -23.62 8.61
CA HIS A 19 -5.48 -24.99 9.01
C HIS A 19 -4.31 -25.56 9.79
N ASN A 20 -4.62 -26.30 10.85
CA ASN A 20 -3.65 -26.91 11.76
C ASN A 20 -2.70 -25.92 12.45
N ALA A 21 -3.02 -24.62 12.44
CA ALA A 21 -2.27 -23.65 13.21
C ALA A 21 -2.30 -24.00 14.71
N LYS A 22 -1.14 -23.95 15.37
CA LYS A 22 -0.97 -24.48 16.74
C LYS A 22 -1.07 -23.40 17.81
N ARG A 23 -0.73 -22.14 17.52
CA ARG A 23 -0.63 -21.08 18.52
C ARG A 23 -1.59 -19.93 18.26
N ALA A 24 -1.51 -19.34 17.07
CA ALA A 24 -2.40 -18.27 16.66
C ALA A 24 -2.60 -18.27 15.13
N ILE A 25 -3.75 -17.82 14.70
CA ILE A 25 -3.99 -17.30 13.35
C ILE A 25 -4.27 -15.81 13.46
N VAL A 26 -3.79 -15.04 12.49
CA VAL A 26 -4.01 -13.58 12.42
C VAL A 26 -4.71 -13.26 11.11
N TYR A 27 -5.75 -12.43 11.15
CA TYR A 27 -6.56 -12.13 9.99
C TYR A 27 -7.09 -10.69 10.01
N ASN A 28 -7.37 -10.14 8.84
CA ASN A 28 -8.00 -8.83 8.73
C ASN A 28 -9.48 -8.92 9.10
N ALA A 29 -9.86 -8.32 10.23
CA ALA A 29 -11.24 -8.33 10.71
C ALA A 29 -12.18 -7.41 9.92
N GLN A 30 -11.63 -6.48 9.12
CA GLN A 30 -12.41 -5.60 8.24
C GLN A 30 -12.73 -6.25 6.88
N ASP A 31 -12.14 -7.41 6.57
CA ASP A 31 -12.49 -8.22 5.41
C ASP A 31 -13.46 -9.34 5.82
N ALA A 32 -14.71 -9.22 5.40
CA ALA A 32 -15.77 -10.16 5.76
C ALA A 32 -15.46 -11.59 5.30
N LYS A 33 -14.88 -11.76 4.09
CA LYS A 33 -14.54 -13.09 3.58
C LYS A 33 -13.38 -13.73 4.34
N VAL A 34 -12.37 -12.96 4.68
CA VAL A 34 -11.24 -13.45 5.49
C VAL A 34 -11.70 -13.79 6.90
N SER A 35 -12.60 -12.99 7.48
CA SER A 35 -13.20 -13.26 8.81
C SER A 35 -14.01 -14.56 8.83
N GLU A 36 -14.82 -14.82 7.80
CA GLU A 36 -15.53 -16.09 7.61
C GLU A 36 -14.57 -17.28 7.56
N LEU A 37 -13.54 -17.20 6.69
CA LEU A 37 -12.52 -18.25 6.54
C LEU A 37 -11.73 -18.49 7.84
N ALA A 38 -11.42 -17.45 8.60
CA ALA A 38 -10.76 -17.58 9.90
C ALA A 38 -11.68 -18.21 10.95
N ALA A 39 -12.97 -17.87 10.94
CA ALA A 39 -13.97 -18.49 11.84
C ALA A 39 -14.12 -20.00 11.59
N GLU A 40 -14.18 -20.41 10.32
CA GLU A 40 -14.31 -21.81 9.89
C GLU A 40 -13.01 -22.61 9.99
N ALA A 41 -11.85 -21.95 10.17
CA ALA A 41 -10.57 -22.62 10.19
C ALA A 41 -10.46 -23.68 11.28
N GLN A 42 -10.07 -24.89 10.90
CA GLN A 42 -9.75 -25.99 11.82
C GLN A 42 -8.34 -25.79 12.36
N THR A 43 -8.26 -25.31 13.59
CA THR A 43 -7.00 -25.05 14.29
C THR A 43 -6.78 -26.07 15.40
N ALA A 44 -5.57 -26.16 15.95
CA ALA A 44 -5.31 -26.97 17.15
C ALA A 44 -6.05 -26.40 18.36
N GLU A 45 -6.30 -27.25 19.36
CA GLU A 45 -6.86 -26.84 20.64
C GLU A 45 -5.98 -25.76 21.30
N GLY A 46 -6.60 -24.70 21.79
CA GLY A 46 -5.89 -23.56 22.38
C GLY A 46 -5.28 -22.57 21.38
N CYS A 47 -5.42 -22.79 20.08
CA CYS A 47 -4.99 -21.82 19.06
C CYS A 47 -5.86 -20.56 19.13
N ARG A 48 -5.22 -19.40 19.22
CA ARG A 48 -5.92 -18.11 19.29
C ARG A 48 -6.30 -17.64 17.89
N LYS A 49 -7.50 -17.07 17.74
CA LYS A 49 -7.95 -16.41 16.51
C LYS A 49 -7.92 -14.89 16.75
N VAL A 50 -6.96 -14.21 16.14
CA VAL A 50 -6.69 -12.79 16.37
C VAL A 50 -7.05 -11.98 15.12
N GLY A 51 -8.11 -11.19 15.21
CA GLY A 51 -8.45 -10.20 14.19
C GLY A 51 -7.58 -8.95 14.36
N PHE A 52 -7.12 -8.33 13.28
CA PHE A 52 -6.63 -6.96 13.34
C PHE A 52 -7.59 -6.01 12.63
N THR A 53 -7.64 -4.76 13.09
CA THR A 53 -8.49 -3.70 12.54
C THR A 53 -7.80 -2.34 12.64
N LEU A 54 -8.10 -1.43 11.73
CA LEU A 54 -7.68 -0.01 11.81
C LEU A 54 -8.61 0.83 12.70
N GLU A 55 -9.67 0.23 13.21
CA GLU A 55 -10.66 0.84 14.10
C GLU A 55 -10.46 0.37 15.55
N ALA A 56 -11.30 0.86 16.46
CA ALA A 56 -11.32 0.38 17.84
C ALA A 56 -11.59 -1.14 17.89
N PRO A 57 -10.70 -1.94 18.50
CA PRO A 57 -10.80 -3.39 18.48
C PRO A 57 -11.97 -3.90 19.32
N GLN A 58 -12.65 -4.92 18.83
CA GLN A 58 -13.59 -5.73 19.61
C GLN A 58 -12.85 -6.86 20.35
N ALA A 59 -13.58 -7.61 21.20
CA ALA A 59 -13.02 -8.80 21.84
C ALA A 59 -12.45 -9.77 20.78
N GLY A 60 -11.23 -10.26 21.01
CA GLY A 60 -10.51 -11.09 20.06
C GLY A 60 -9.71 -10.32 18.99
N GLN A 61 -9.62 -9.00 19.08
CA GLN A 61 -8.96 -8.17 18.08
C GLN A 61 -7.84 -7.31 18.69
N ILE A 62 -6.90 -6.89 17.80
CA ILE A 62 -5.95 -5.82 18.02
C ILE A 62 -6.27 -4.68 17.04
N GLY A 63 -6.20 -3.44 17.46
CA GLY A 63 -6.59 -2.30 16.61
C GLY A 63 -6.13 -0.97 17.15
N ILE A 64 -6.69 0.12 16.59
CA ILE A 64 -6.37 1.50 16.96
C ILE A 64 -7.54 2.12 17.70
N GLU A 65 -7.31 2.63 18.89
CA GLU A 65 -8.30 3.34 19.70
C GLU A 65 -7.65 4.54 20.38
N ASP A 66 -8.22 5.74 20.18
CA ASP A 66 -7.73 7.00 20.78
C ASP A 66 -6.24 7.26 20.54
N GLY A 67 -5.73 6.91 19.35
CA GLY A 67 -4.31 7.07 18.98
C GLY A 67 -3.36 6.04 19.59
N TRP A 68 -3.88 4.96 20.17
CA TRP A 68 -3.09 3.86 20.73
C TRP A 68 -3.33 2.55 19.99
N ILE A 69 -2.32 1.73 19.88
CA ILE A 69 -2.47 0.31 19.57
C ILE A 69 -3.02 -0.37 20.83
N VAL A 70 -4.19 -0.99 20.69
CA VAL A 70 -4.91 -1.66 21.80
C VAL A 70 -5.13 -3.12 21.44
N ASP A 71 -4.77 -4.01 22.36
CA ASP A 71 -5.07 -5.44 22.27
C ASP A 71 -6.28 -5.79 23.14
N ARG A 72 -7.28 -6.44 22.53
CA ARG A 72 -8.40 -7.11 23.19
C ARG A 72 -8.49 -8.60 22.81
N SER A 73 -7.42 -9.12 22.19
CA SER A 73 -7.34 -10.53 21.82
C SER A 73 -6.70 -11.39 22.90
N GLY A 74 -6.02 -10.76 23.87
CA GLY A 74 -5.27 -11.41 24.93
C GLY A 74 -3.90 -11.93 24.52
N VAL A 75 -3.41 -11.63 23.29
CA VAL A 75 -2.05 -12.05 22.86
C VAL A 75 -0.94 -11.26 23.54
N ALA A 76 -1.21 -10.04 23.96
CA ALA A 76 -0.27 -9.20 24.69
C ALA A 76 -0.35 -9.38 26.22
N GLY A 77 -1.11 -10.34 26.68
CA GLY A 77 -1.46 -10.58 28.09
C GLY A 77 -2.88 -10.13 28.41
N GLY A 78 -3.41 -10.54 29.57
CA GLY A 78 -4.80 -10.30 29.94
C GLY A 78 -5.78 -11.32 29.36
N ALA A 79 -7.07 -11.12 29.66
CA ALA A 79 -8.15 -11.96 29.15
C ALA A 79 -8.64 -11.45 27.78
N VAL A 80 -9.27 -12.32 27.00
CA VAL A 80 -9.96 -11.90 25.76
C VAL A 80 -11.07 -10.90 26.12
N GLY A 81 -11.06 -9.75 25.45
CA GLY A 81 -11.97 -8.62 25.70
C GLY A 81 -11.43 -7.59 26.69
N GLU A 82 -10.40 -7.90 27.48
CA GLU A 82 -9.71 -6.92 28.30
C GLU A 82 -8.85 -6.00 27.44
N SER A 83 -8.91 -4.69 27.69
CA SER A 83 -8.14 -3.68 26.95
C SER A 83 -6.72 -3.56 27.49
N VAL A 84 -5.73 -3.86 26.67
CA VAL A 84 -4.32 -3.66 26.97
C VAL A 84 -3.75 -2.63 25.98
N ARG A 85 -3.40 -1.43 26.46
CA ARG A 85 -2.69 -0.43 25.65
C ARG A 85 -1.25 -0.85 25.47
N LEU A 86 -0.77 -0.84 24.21
CA LEU A 86 0.55 -1.33 23.84
C LEU A 86 1.55 -0.20 23.57
N ALA A 87 1.23 0.67 22.63
CA ALA A 87 2.07 1.80 22.23
C ALA A 87 1.22 2.90 21.62
N ALA A 88 1.68 4.15 21.67
CA ALA A 88 1.06 5.22 20.92
C ALA A 88 1.41 5.06 19.43
N ILE A 89 0.44 5.30 18.55
CA ILE A 89 0.67 5.19 17.10
C ILE A 89 1.73 6.18 16.60
N THR A 90 1.88 7.31 17.28
CA THR A 90 2.90 8.33 17.01
C THR A 90 4.33 7.87 17.28
N ASP A 91 4.52 6.76 18.02
CA ASP A 91 5.84 6.18 18.23
C ASP A 91 6.40 5.49 16.96
N PHE A 92 5.54 5.29 15.96
CA PHE A 92 5.87 4.58 14.72
C PHE A 92 5.96 5.56 13.54
N THR A 93 7.01 6.37 13.51
CA THR A 93 7.19 7.43 12.50
C THR A 93 7.19 6.93 11.05
N HIS A 94 7.53 5.65 10.81
CA HIS A 94 7.50 5.02 9.49
C HIS A 94 6.09 4.65 9.00
N LEU A 95 5.07 4.81 9.84
CA LEU A 95 3.67 4.55 9.50
C LEU A 95 2.90 5.81 9.12
N ALA A 96 3.57 6.98 9.15
CA ALA A 96 2.94 8.27 8.96
C ALA A 96 3.53 9.05 7.78
N GLU A 97 2.70 9.91 7.21
CA GLU A 97 3.07 11.01 6.33
C GLU A 97 3.85 12.08 7.12
N PRO A 98 4.58 12.97 6.44
CA PRO A 98 5.22 14.12 7.09
C PRO A 98 4.25 15.05 7.84
N ASP A 99 2.99 15.10 7.45
CA ASP A 99 1.93 15.87 8.12
C ASP A 99 1.33 15.14 9.34
N GLY A 100 1.79 13.90 9.61
CA GLY A 100 1.33 13.05 10.72
C GLY A 100 0.10 12.20 10.40
N SER A 101 -0.48 12.30 9.20
CA SER A 101 -1.51 11.35 8.75
C SER A 101 -0.90 9.95 8.57
N LEU A 102 -1.68 8.91 8.85
CA LEU A 102 -1.18 7.53 8.83
C LEU A 102 -1.37 6.89 7.46
N TYR A 103 -0.42 6.05 7.07
CA TYR A 103 -0.59 5.13 5.94
C TYR A 103 -1.39 3.90 6.37
N PRO A 104 -2.68 3.76 6.03
CA PRO A 104 -3.54 2.70 6.56
C PRO A 104 -2.99 1.29 6.34
N HIS A 105 -2.41 1.02 5.18
CA HIS A 105 -1.86 -0.29 4.85
C HIS A 105 -0.58 -0.61 5.63
N LEU A 106 0.29 0.39 5.93
CA LEU A 106 1.48 0.17 6.77
C LEU A 106 1.08 -0.08 8.23
N VAL A 107 0.03 0.60 8.70
CA VAL A 107 -0.54 0.34 10.03
C VAL A 107 -1.11 -1.08 10.10
N ALA A 108 -1.85 -1.53 9.07
CA ALA A 108 -2.36 -2.90 8.99
C ALA A 108 -1.24 -3.94 8.99
N ASP A 109 -0.16 -3.70 8.25
CA ASP A 109 1.03 -4.57 8.23
C ASP A 109 1.69 -4.62 9.62
N ALA A 110 1.83 -3.48 10.31
CA ALA A 110 2.40 -3.39 11.65
C ALA A 110 1.54 -4.14 12.68
N LEU A 111 0.21 -3.96 12.67
CA LEU A 111 -0.71 -4.69 13.53
C LEU A 111 -0.65 -6.20 13.27
N THR A 112 -0.58 -6.60 12.01
CA THR A 112 -0.43 -8.01 11.61
C THR A 112 0.86 -8.61 12.15
N ALA A 113 1.99 -7.93 11.95
CA ALA A 113 3.29 -8.37 12.44
C ALA A 113 3.31 -8.49 13.97
N LEU A 114 2.79 -7.47 14.67
CA LEU A 114 2.70 -7.47 16.13
C LEU A 114 1.83 -8.62 16.65
N ALA A 115 0.64 -8.81 16.07
CA ALA A 115 -0.26 -9.90 16.46
C ALA A 115 0.36 -11.28 16.23
N LEU A 116 1.11 -11.47 15.13
CA LEU A 116 1.81 -12.73 14.82
C LEU A 116 2.91 -13.04 15.85
N VAL A 117 3.79 -12.09 16.15
CA VAL A 117 4.92 -12.33 17.05
C VAL A 117 4.45 -12.50 18.49
N LEU A 118 3.44 -11.74 18.94
CA LEU A 118 2.82 -11.93 20.26
C LEU A 118 2.05 -13.25 20.33
N GLY A 119 1.36 -13.63 19.27
CA GLY A 119 0.69 -14.94 19.16
C GLY A 119 1.65 -16.12 19.22
N LEU A 120 2.90 -15.95 18.79
CA LEU A 120 3.98 -16.92 18.96
C LEU A 120 4.57 -16.94 20.37
N GLY A 121 4.24 -15.96 21.21
CA GLY A 121 4.72 -15.83 22.58
C GLY A 121 6.02 -15.04 22.72
N ALA A 122 6.30 -14.16 21.76
CA ALA A 122 7.42 -13.22 21.89
C ALA A 122 7.16 -12.23 23.04
N ASP A 123 8.26 -11.74 23.63
CA ASP A 123 8.19 -10.69 24.63
C ASP A 123 7.64 -9.39 24.03
N ARG A 124 6.63 -8.81 24.69
CA ARG A 124 5.89 -7.65 24.20
C ARG A 124 6.77 -6.43 23.99
N ASP A 125 7.60 -6.12 24.97
CA ASP A 125 8.40 -4.89 24.95
C ASP A 125 9.51 -4.99 23.88
N THR A 126 10.07 -6.18 23.70
CA THR A 126 11.01 -6.49 22.62
C THR A 126 10.34 -6.37 21.25
N ALA A 127 9.12 -6.88 21.08
CA ALA A 127 8.36 -6.80 19.84
C ALA A 127 8.03 -5.35 19.47
N LEU A 128 7.56 -4.55 20.44
CA LEU A 128 7.27 -3.13 20.24
C LEU A 128 8.53 -2.33 19.89
N LYS A 129 9.64 -2.56 20.60
CA LYS A 129 10.92 -1.91 20.30
C LYS A 129 11.41 -2.24 18.88
N ALA A 130 11.30 -3.49 18.48
CA ALA A 130 11.67 -3.89 17.12
C ALA A 130 10.80 -3.20 16.06
N LEU A 131 9.48 -3.14 16.31
CA LEU A 131 8.53 -2.52 15.40
C LEU A 131 8.72 -1.00 15.30
N THR A 132 8.95 -0.28 16.40
CA THR A 132 9.21 1.17 16.38
C THR A 132 10.52 1.53 15.68
N SER A 133 11.51 0.64 15.71
CA SER A 133 12.79 0.83 14.99
C SER A 133 12.79 0.30 13.56
N PHE A 134 11.72 -0.35 13.14
CA PHE A 134 11.60 -0.92 11.80
C PHE A 134 11.58 0.19 10.74
N LYS A 135 12.28 -0.06 9.65
CA LYS A 135 12.19 0.79 8.45
C LYS A 135 11.66 -0.06 7.30
N PRO A 136 10.58 0.34 6.64
CA PRO A 136 10.11 -0.34 5.43
C PRO A 136 11.25 -0.50 4.43
N GLY A 137 11.27 -1.59 3.70
CA GLY A 137 12.20 -1.75 2.58
C GLY A 137 11.95 -0.67 1.54
N GLY A 138 12.95 -0.26 0.79
CA GLY A 138 12.83 0.74 -0.26
C GLY A 138 11.71 0.45 -1.26
N HIS A 139 11.23 1.47 -1.93
CA HIS A 139 10.14 1.41 -2.93
C HIS A 139 8.76 1.04 -2.33
N ARG A 140 8.51 1.40 -1.06
CA ARG A 140 7.24 1.22 -0.37
C ARG A 140 6.80 2.54 0.24
N ILE A 141 6.06 3.34 -0.51
CA ILE A 141 5.60 4.70 -0.13
C ILE A 141 6.78 5.53 0.43
N GLU A 142 7.87 5.55 -0.30
CA GLU A 142 9.08 6.27 0.07
C GLU A 142 9.10 7.64 -0.61
N THR A 143 9.14 8.74 0.15
CA THR A 143 9.38 10.06 -0.43
C THR A 143 10.84 10.12 -0.90
N VAL A 144 11.04 10.17 -2.22
CA VAL A 144 12.37 10.13 -2.86
C VAL A 144 12.90 11.49 -3.29
N ALA A 145 12.01 12.46 -3.45
CA ALA A 145 12.33 13.86 -3.72
C ALA A 145 11.18 14.78 -3.29
N GLU A 146 11.49 16.01 -3.03
CA GLU A 146 10.55 17.10 -2.79
C GLU A 146 11.07 18.35 -3.51
N ALA A 147 10.22 18.99 -4.30
CA ALA A 147 10.55 20.22 -5.03
C ALA A 147 9.73 21.38 -4.46
N ALA A 148 10.39 22.45 -4.05
CA ALA A 148 9.72 23.70 -3.71
C ALA A 148 9.15 24.30 -5.01
N VAL A 149 7.88 24.70 -4.97
CA VAL A 149 7.18 25.36 -6.07
C VAL A 149 6.44 26.59 -5.54
N GLU A 150 5.91 27.42 -6.43
CA GLU A 150 5.12 28.58 -5.99
C GLU A 150 3.95 28.11 -5.13
N GLY A 151 3.88 28.61 -3.90
CA GLY A 151 2.82 28.33 -2.94
C GLY A 151 3.00 27.06 -2.09
N GLY A 152 4.13 26.34 -2.20
CA GLY A 152 4.39 25.15 -1.37
C GLY A 152 5.42 24.19 -1.96
N SER A 153 5.14 22.89 -1.92
CA SER A 153 6.02 21.86 -2.49
C SER A 153 5.23 20.78 -3.24
N VAL A 154 5.95 20.05 -4.09
CA VAL A 154 5.50 18.81 -4.75
C VAL A 154 6.35 17.66 -4.25
N ARG A 155 5.71 16.58 -3.78
CA ARG A 155 6.42 15.39 -3.32
C ARG A 155 6.42 14.29 -4.37
N PHE A 156 7.54 13.59 -4.50
CA PHE A 156 7.69 12.42 -5.35
C PHE A 156 7.77 11.18 -4.46
N VAL A 157 6.81 10.28 -4.61
CA VAL A 157 6.62 9.11 -3.75
C VAL A 157 6.78 7.83 -4.55
N ASP A 158 7.75 7.02 -4.16
CA ASP A 158 8.06 5.73 -4.78
C ASP A 158 7.39 4.58 -4.04
N ASP A 159 6.39 3.99 -4.68
CA ASP A 159 5.82 2.70 -4.32
C ASP A 159 5.87 1.73 -5.51
N SER A 160 7.03 1.66 -6.16
CA SER A 160 7.27 0.76 -7.30
C SER A 160 6.99 -0.72 -6.94
N LYS A 161 6.96 -1.06 -5.66
CA LYS A 161 6.57 -2.38 -5.14
C LYS A 161 5.07 -2.67 -5.32
N ALA A 162 4.22 -1.68 -5.54
CA ALA A 162 2.80 -1.84 -5.86
C ALA A 162 2.61 -2.44 -7.27
N THR A 163 2.97 -3.70 -7.45
CA THR A 163 2.99 -4.42 -8.73
C THR A 163 1.65 -5.06 -9.12
N ASN A 164 0.58 -4.72 -8.44
CA ASN A 164 -0.79 -5.18 -8.72
C ASN A 164 -1.83 -4.13 -8.28
N GLY A 165 -3.08 -4.27 -8.76
CA GLY A 165 -4.14 -3.31 -8.52
C GLY A 165 -4.52 -3.14 -7.03
N HIS A 166 -4.41 -4.18 -6.20
CA HIS A 166 -4.70 -4.08 -4.76
C HIS A 166 -3.67 -3.22 -4.03
N ALA A 167 -2.38 -3.41 -4.33
CA ALA A 167 -1.31 -2.61 -3.75
C ALA A 167 -1.41 -1.14 -4.20
N ALA A 168 -1.64 -0.89 -5.49
CA ALA A 168 -1.82 0.46 -6.01
C ALA A 168 -3.05 1.17 -5.40
N ARG A 169 -4.15 0.43 -5.16
CA ARG A 169 -5.32 0.96 -4.46
C ARG A 169 -4.96 1.43 -3.04
N ALA A 170 -4.21 0.62 -2.31
CA ALA A 170 -3.76 0.95 -0.95
C ALA A 170 -2.89 2.21 -0.94
N SER A 171 -1.96 2.33 -1.89
CA SER A 171 -1.14 3.53 -2.04
C SER A 171 -1.97 4.77 -2.35
N LEU A 172 -2.83 4.71 -3.37
CA LEU A 172 -3.69 5.84 -3.78
C LEU A 172 -4.61 6.31 -2.65
N SER A 173 -5.17 5.35 -1.88
CA SER A 173 -6.07 5.66 -0.76
C SER A 173 -5.38 6.37 0.41
N SER A 174 -4.06 6.46 0.41
CA SER A 174 -3.29 7.13 1.46
C SER A 174 -3.20 8.65 1.28
N PHE A 175 -3.64 9.18 0.14
CA PHE A 175 -3.44 10.58 -0.20
C PHE A 175 -4.76 11.36 -0.30
N PRO A 176 -4.71 12.70 -0.16
CA PRO A 176 -5.90 13.54 -0.26
C PRO A 176 -6.57 13.49 -1.63
N ALA A 177 -7.85 13.90 -1.65
CA ALA A 177 -8.61 13.97 -2.88
C ALA A 177 -7.97 14.95 -3.90
N LYS A 178 -7.90 14.53 -5.18
CA LYS A 178 -7.38 15.35 -6.30
C LYS A 178 -5.96 15.88 -6.12
N SER A 179 -5.13 15.17 -5.35
CA SER A 179 -3.72 15.55 -5.11
C SER A 179 -2.70 14.66 -5.83
N VAL A 180 -3.11 13.52 -6.41
CA VAL A 180 -2.17 12.55 -6.96
C VAL A 180 -2.06 12.66 -8.48
N ILE A 181 -0.83 12.88 -8.96
CA ILE A 181 -0.42 12.61 -10.34
C ILE A 181 0.15 11.18 -10.35
N TRP A 182 -0.60 10.25 -10.92
CA TRP A 182 -0.34 8.82 -10.81
C TRP A 182 0.44 8.25 -11.99
N ILE A 183 1.65 7.73 -11.76
CA ILE A 183 2.38 6.93 -12.77
C ILE A 183 1.92 5.48 -12.67
N ALA A 184 1.23 5.01 -13.70
CA ALA A 184 0.60 3.71 -13.79
C ALA A 184 1.05 2.91 -15.01
N GLY A 185 0.93 1.57 -14.95
CA GLY A 185 1.20 0.71 -16.08
C GLY A 185 2.48 -0.12 -15.95
N GLY A 186 2.75 -0.92 -16.97
CA GLY A 186 3.74 -1.96 -17.03
C GLY A 186 3.14 -3.29 -17.47
N LEU A 187 3.71 -4.42 -17.11
CA LEU A 187 3.23 -5.74 -17.48
C LEU A 187 1.97 -6.13 -16.69
N ALA A 188 0.80 -5.98 -17.31
CA ALA A 188 -0.51 -6.18 -16.67
C ALA A 188 -0.85 -7.65 -16.39
N LYS A 189 -0.27 -8.61 -17.12
CA LYS A 189 -0.53 -10.07 -16.97
C LYS A 189 -2.01 -10.44 -17.01
N GLY A 190 -2.78 -9.81 -17.91
CA GLY A 190 -4.22 -10.02 -18.03
C GLY A 190 -5.08 -9.31 -16.98
N SER A 191 -4.49 -8.48 -16.12
CA SER A 191 -5.25 -7.69 -15.15
C SER A 191 -6.08 -6.62 -15.83
N ARG A 192 -7.24 -6.30 -15.23
CA ARG A 192 -8.15 -5.21 -15.61
C ARG A 192 -8.14 -4.18 -14.50
N PHE A 193 -8.31 -2.90 -14.85
CA PHE A 193 -8.12 -1.80 -13.91
C PHE A 193 -9.35 -0.89 -13.74
N GLU A 194 -10.48 -1.23 -14.34
CA GLU A 194 -11.70 -0.43 -14.29
C GLU A 194 -12.17 -0.17 -12.85
N ASP A 195 -12.23 -1.21 -12.02
CA ASP A 195 -12.63 -1.07 -10.61
C ASP A 195 -11.63 -0.22 -9.81
N LEU A 196 -10.32 -0.36 -10.09
CA LEU A 196 -9.28 0.44 -9.44
C LEU A 196 -9.43 1.92 -9.79
N VAL A 197 -9.54 2.24 -11.09
CA VAL A 197 -9.69 3.62 -11.57
C VAL A 197 -10.98 4.23 -11.04
N LYS A 198 -12.11 3.51 -11.10
CA LYS A 198 -13.40 3.97 -10.58
C LYS A 198 -13.32 4.33 -9.10
N ASP A 199 -12.77 3.43 -8.28
CA ASP A 199 -12.73 3.60 -6.84
C ASP A 199 -11.77 4.72 -6.42
N GLN A 200 -10.69 4.94 -7.18
CA GLN A 200 -9.64 5.92 -6.87
C GLN A 200 -9.73 7.22 -7.67
N ALA A 201 -10.73 7.37 -8.54
CA ALA A 201 -10.92 8.59 -9.36
C ALA A 201 -10.99 9.87 -8.52
N HIS A 202 -11.45 9.77 -7.27
CA HIS A 202 -11.55 10.91 -6.35
C HIS A 202 -10.17 11.42 -5.88
N THR A 203 -9.16 10.55 -5.79
CA THR A 203 -7.80 10.87 -5.35
C THR A 203 -6.94 11.37 -6.52
N ILE A 204 -7.16 10.79 -7.72
CA ILE A 204 -6.34 11.04 -8.89
C ILE A 204 -6.66 12.42 -9.49
N LYS A 205 -5.63 13.26 -9.66
CA LYS A 205 -5.68 14.54 -10.38
C LYS A 205 -5.35 14.37 -11.87
N ALA A 206 -4.32 13.58 -12.17
CA ALA A 206 -3.89 13.23 -13.51
C ALA A 206 -3.23 11.84 -13.51
N ALA A 207 -3.09 11.21 -14.67
CA ALA A 207 -2.37 9.96 -14.81
C ALA A 207 -1.34 10.02 -15.94
N VAL A 208 -0.20 9.35 -15.73
CA VAL A 208 0.86 9.15 -16.72
C VAL A 208 1.05 7.66 -16.91
N ILE A 209 0.79 7.14 -18.11
CA ILE A 209 0.79 5.70 -18.38
C ILE A 209 2.10 5.30 -19.04
N ILE A 210 2.79 4.32 -18.42
CA ILE A 210 3.99 3.67 -18.92
C ILE A 210 3.72 2.19 -19.23
N GLY A 211 4.72 1.47 -19.73
CA GLY A 211 4.61 0.05 -20.04
C GLY A 211 4.52 -0.21 -21.55
N LYS A 212 4.77 -1.44 -21.97
CA LYS A 212 4.64 -1.85 -23.38
C LYS A 212 3.20 -2.15 -23.78
N ASP A 213 2.41 -2.68 -22.88
CA ASP A 213 0.97 -2.90 -23.05
C ASP A 213 0.18 -1.91 -22.18
N GLN A 214 -0.15 -0.76 -22.75
CA GLN A 214 -0.82 0.34 -22.05
C GLN A 214 -2.34 0.27 -22.18
N GLN A 215 -2.85 -0.53 -23.12
CA GLN A 215 -4.26 -0.55 -23.48
C GLN A 215 -5.21 -0.83 -22.31
N PRO A 216 -4.95 -1.80 -21.40
CA PRO A 216 -5.85 -2.06 -20.28
C PRO A 216 -6.03 -0.87 -19.34
N MET A 217 -4.98 -0.06 -19.14
CA MET A 217 -5.04 1.13 -18.29
C MET A 217 -5.74 2.28 -19.02
N ILE A 218 -5.48 2.47 -20.31
CA ILE A 218 -6.15 3.49 -21.15
C ILE A 218 -7.66 3.24 -21.17
N GLU A 219 -8.10 2.00 -21.41
CA GLU A 219 -9.51 1.61 -21.41
C GLU A 219 -10.18 1.84 -20.06
N ALA A 220 -9.46 1.57 -18.98
CA ALA A 220 -9.97 1.79 -17.62
C ALA A 220 -10.25 3.29 -17.36
N PHE A 221 -9.31 4.19 -17.72
CA PHE A 221 -9.53 5.63 -17.60
C PHE A 221 -10.65 6.11 -18.53
N ALA A 222 -10.62 5.73 -19.80
CA ALA A 222 -11.62 6.13 -20.78
C ALA A 222 -13.06 5.75 -20.36
N SER A 223 -13.23 4.58 -19.70
CA SER A 223 -14.55 4.09 -19.31
C SER A 223 -14.98 4.56 -17.92
N GLN A 224 -14.06 4.73 -16.96
CA GLN A 224 -14.42 4.98 -15.56
C GLN A 224 -14.13 6.40 -15.06
N ALA A 225 -13.20 7.12 -15.70
CA ALA A 225 -12.79 8.45 -15.31
C ALA A 225 -12.35 9.30 -16.51
N PRO A 226 -13.22 9.53 -17.52
CA PRO A 226 -12.88 10.20 -18.76
C PRO A 226 -12.46 11.67 -18.58
N ASP A 227 -12.82 12.30 -17.47
CA ASP A 227 -12.48 13.69 -17.16
C ASP A 227 -11.07 13.83 -16.53
N ILE A 228 -10.43 12.74 -16.14
CA ILE A 228 -9.05 12.78 -15.62
C ILE A 228 -8.09 12.86 -16.82
N PRO A 229 -7.20 13.88 -16.87
CA PRO A 229 -6.21 13.98 -17.92
C PRO A 229 -5.22 12.82 -17.85
N VAL A 230 -4.96 12.22 -19.03
CA VAL A 230 -4.06 11.07 -19.17
C VAL A 230 -3.00 11.39 -20.20
N THR A 231 -1.72 11.26 -19.82
CA THR A 231 -0.58 11.28 -20.73
C THR A 231 -0.06 9.87 -20.95
N ILE A 232 0.12 9.48 -22.20
CA ILE A 232 0.65 8.16 -22.57
C ILE A 232 2.11 8.36 -23.00
N ILE A 233 3.02 7.65 -22.33
CA ILE A 233 4.46 7.69 -22.66
C ILE A 233 4.76 6.67 -23.73
N ASP A 234 5.45 7.10 -24.78
CA ASP A 234 5.92 6.21 -25.84
C ASP A 234 6.78 5.07 -25.26
N PRO A 235 6.45 3.80 -25.50
CA PRO A 235 7.14 2.66 -24.92
C PRO A 235 8.47 2.29 -25.59
N GLU A 236 8.86 2.93 -26.70
CA GLU A 236 9.97 2.48 -27.55
C GLU A 236 11.34 2.61 -26.88
N ASP A 237 11.56 3.64 -26.05
CA ASP A 237 12.83 3.87 -25.38
C ASP A 237 12.72 3.60 -23.87
N ASN A 238 13.19 2.42 -23.47
CA ASN A 238 13.20 2.00 -22.07
C ASN A 238 14.20 2.79 -21.21
N ASP A 239 15.23 3.39 -21.79
CA ASP A 239 16.27 4.09 -21.02
C ASP A 239 15.79 5.46 -20.53
N THR A 240 14.96 6.14 -21.31
CA THR A 240 14.43 7.47 -20.98
C THR A 240 12.95 7.47 -20.56
N VAL A 241 12.29 6.31 -20.53
CA VAL A 241 10.85 6.23 -20.24
C VAL A 241 10.47 6.89 -18.92
N MET A 242 11.31 6.73 -17.88
CA MET A 242 11.01 7.28 -16.57
C MET A 242 11.25 8.79 -16.50
N ASP A 243 12.29 9.29 -17.16
CA ASP A 243 12.55 10.73 -17.26
C ASP A 243 11.40 11.44 -17.96
N ARG A 244 10.92 10.87 -19.08
CA ARG A 244 9.75 11.39 -19.83
C ARG A 244 8.46 11.29 -19.00
N ALA A 245 8.28 10.25 -18.21
CA ALA A 245 7.12 10.10 -17.34
C ALA A 245 7.10 11.16 -16.24
N VAL A 246 8.23 11.39 -15.59
CA VAL A 246 8.36 12.41 -14.54
C VAL A 246 8.18 13.82 -15.11
N GLU A 247 8.77 14.10 -16.27
CA GLU A 247 8.59 15.38 -16.94
C GLU A 247 7.11 15.62 -17.32
N ALA A 248 6.44 14.60 -17.84
CA ALA A 248 5.00 14.66 -18.11
C ALA A 248 4.17 14.92 -16.85
N CYS A 249 4.54 14.29 -15.71
CA CYS A 249 3.90 14.57 -14.42
C CYS A 249 4.02 16.04 -14.03
N GLY A 250 5.19 16.65 -14.26
CA GLY A 250 5.45 18.05 -13.95
C GLY A 250 4.46 19.03 -14.59
N THR A 251 3.89 18.70 -15.73
CA THR A 251 2.88 19.55 -16.41
C THR A 251 1.56 19.66 -15.65
N TYR A 252 1.31 18.76 -14.70
CA TYR A 252 0.08 18.71 -13.90
C TYR A 252 0.28 19.17 -12.46
N THR A 253 1.53 19.34 -12.02
CA THR A 253 1.84 19.61 -10.60
C THR A 253 1.49 21.03 -10.18
N ALA A 254 1.04 21.16 -8.94
CA ALA A 254 0.88 22.38 -8.19
C ALA A 254 1.30 22.14 -6.73
N ALA A 255 1.37 23.20 -5.93
CA ALA A 255 1.68 23.09 -4.51
C ALA A 255 0.72 22.13 -3.78
N GLY A 256 1.29 21.22 -3.00
CA GLY A 256 0.55 20.18 -2.25
C GLY A 256 0.32 18.89 -3.02
N ASP A 257 0.69 18.82 -4.31
CA ASP A 257 0.51 17.60 -5.10
C ASP A 257 1.58 16.53 -4.83
N ILE A 258 1.21 15.30 -5.15
CA ILE A 258 2.06 14.11 -5.03
C ILE A 258 2.21 13.45 -6.41
N VAL A 259 3.43 13.30 -6.88
CA VAL A 259 3.76 12.42 -8.02
C VAL A 259 3.99 11.02 -7.46
N LEU A 260 3.04 10.13 -7.66
CA LEU A 260 3.04 8.78 -7.08
C LEU A 260 3.38 7.73 -8.13
N MET A 261 4.48 7.01 -7.93
CA MET A 261 4.84 5.80 -8.65
C MET A 261 4.27 4.58 -7.91
N ALA A 262 3.04 4.19 -8.21
CA ALA A 262 2.38 2.98 -7.70
C ALA A 262 1.73 2.23 -8.89
N PRO A 263 2.51 1.55 -9.72
CA PRO A 263 2.19 1.30 -11.13
C PRO A 263 1.08 0.27 -11.39
N ALA A 264 0.60 -0.44 -10.37
CA ALA A 264 -0.41 -1.50 -10.46
C ALA A 264 0.00 -2.72 -11.32
N CYS A 265 1.19 -2.69 -11.91
CA CYS A 265 1.71 -3.67 -12.87
C CYS A 265 3.12 -4.13 -12.51
N ALA A 266 3.49 -5.33 -12.94
CA ALA A 266 4.88 -5.77 -12.87
C ALA A 266 5.76 -4.92 -13.82
N SER A 267 7.09 -4.91 -13.55
CA SER A 267 8.03 -3.97 -14.20
C SER A 267 8.82 -4.57 -15.36
N MET A 268 8.74 -5.91 -15.56
CA MET A 268 9.72 -6.65 -16.36
C MET A 268 9.55 -6.50 -17.88
N ASP A 269 8.64 -5.68 -18.34
CA ASP A 269 8.47 -5.28 -19.73
C ASP A 269 9.44 -4.17 -20.15
N GLN A 270 9.76 -3.23 -19.24
CA GLN A 270 10.63 -2.09 -19.52
C GLN A 270 11.81 -1.96 -18.54
N PHE A 271 11.78 -2.65 -17.40
CA PHE A 271 12.78 -2.56 -16.33
C PHE A 271 13.23 -3.95 -15.88
N LYS A 272 14.44 -4.04 -15.32
CA LYS A 272 14.99 -5.31 -14.81
C LYS A 272 14.21 -5.85 -13.61
N SER A 273 13.65 -4.97 -12.79
CA SER A 273 12.91 -5.30 -11.59
C SER A 273 12.08 -4.09 -11.14
N TYR A 274 11.19 -4.28 -10.13
CA TYR A 274 10.51 -3.16 -9.49
C TYR A 274 11.51 -2.19 -8.80
N ALA A 275 12.61 -2.70 -8.29
CA ALA A 275 13.65 -1.87 -7.68
C ALA A 275 14.40 -1.02 -8.73
N ASP A 276 14.71 -1.58 -9.90
CA ASP A 276 15.27 -0.81 -11.02
C ASP A 276 14.32 0.30 -11.46
N ARG A 277 13.02 0.02 -11.57
CA ARG A 277 11.99 1.01 -11.90
C ARG A 277 11.92 2.13 -10.86
N GLY A 278 11.89 1.78 -9.56
CA GLY A 278 11.86 2.76 -8.47
C GLY A 278 13.14 3.60 -8.41
N ASN A 279 14.32 2.98 -8.58
CA ASN A 279 15.59 3.72 -8.62
C ASN A 279 15.64 4.74 -9.77
N ARG A 280 15.13 4.38 -10.95
CA ARG A 280 15.04 5.31 -12.10
C ARG A 280 14.05 6.43 -11.82
N PHE A 281 12.91 6.12 -11.19
CA PHE A 281 11.96 7.14 -10.74
C PHE A 281 12.59 8.11 -9.74
N ALA A 282 13.29 7.60 -8.73
CA ALA A 282 13.97 8.44 -7.74
C ALA A 282 15.04 9.34 -8.36
N ALA A 283 15.79 8.83 -9.35
CA ALA A 283 16.77 9.62 -10.09
C ALA A 283 16.11 10.73 -10.93
N ALA A 284 15.07 10.38 -11.71
CA ALA A 284 14.32 11.33 -12.52
C ALA A 284 13.64 12.41 -11.66
N ALA A 285 13.05 12.03 -10.53
CA ALA A 285 12.41 12.94 -9.59
C ALA A 285 13.41 13.95 -8.98
N LYS A 286 14.59 13.50 -8.62
CA LYS A 286 15.66 14.39 -8.12
C LYS A 286 16.11 15.38 -9.18
N THR A 287 16.37 14.90 -10.40
CA THR A 287 16.75 15.75 -11.54
C THR A 287 15.67 16.79 -11.83
N TRP A 288 14.40 16.36 -11.87
CA TRP A 288 13.29 17.28 -12.05
C TRP A 288 13.20 18.35 -10.95
N SER A 289 13.37 17.94 -9.69
CA SER A 289 13.34 18.84 -8.55
C SER A 289 14.47 19.87 -8.58
N GLU A 290 15.66 19.49 -9.06
CA GLU A 290 16.81 20.39 -9.22
C GLU A 290 16.61 21.39 -10.37
N VAL A 291 15.91 21.00 -11.42
CA VAL A 291 15.70 21.85 -12.61
C VAL A 291 14.52 22.80 -12.43
N HIS A 292 13.43 22.33 -11.83
CA HIS A 292 12.14 23.05 -11.76
C HIS A 292 11.80 23.57 -10.35
N GLY A 293 12.53 23.11 -9.33
CA GLY A 293 12.32 23.59 -7.95
C GLY A 293 12.77 25.04 -7.78
N LEU A 294 12.03 25.78 -6.94
CA LEU A 294 12.44 27.12 -6.51
C LEU A 294 13.61 26.99 -5.52
N HIS A 295 14.67 27.76 -5.73
CA HIS A 295 15.87 27.81 -4.88
C HIS A 295 15.82 28.97 -3.88
#